data_cd46d7e303c533a34cc45aabb4652eb8
#
_entry.id   cd46d7e303c533a34cc45aabb4652eb8
#
_cell.length_a   1.000
_cell.length_b   1.000
_cell.length_c   1.000
_cell.angle_alpha   90.00
_cell.angle_beta   90.00
_cell.angle_gamma   90.00
#
_symmetry.space_group_name_H-M   'P 1'
#
loop_
_entity.id
_entity.type
_entity.pdbx_description
1 polymer ?
#
loop_
_entity_poly.entity_id
_entity_poly.type
_entity_poly.pdbx_seq_one_letter_code
_entity_poly.pdbx_strand_id
1 'polypeptide(L)'
;MNCNNITINAGGQPYIANTNVTVGTTEVNIALGWRNIQPIGYFTIRMENAIPSNATTTLPVTITLNGVTRALMLPNGTAVTVADILNTNVLLVFNDRFNGILALMSRTVV
;
A
#
# COMPACT_ATOMS: atom_id res chain seq x y z
N MET A 1 25.38 9.60 11.05
CA MET A 1 24.37 9.53 11.38
C MET A 1 23.97 9.33 11.46
N ASN A 2 24.06 9.32 11.17
CA ASN A 2 23.05 9.18 11.54
C ASN A 2 22.71 8.85 11.34
N CYS A 3 22.87 8.75 10.99
CA CYS A 3 21.94 8.52 11.19
C CYS A 3 21.66 8.30 11.07
N ASN A 4 21.87 8.31 10.84
CA ASN A 4 20.95 8.10 11.12
C ASN A 4 20.51 7.73 11.11
N ASN A 5 20.69 7.73 11.02
CA ASN A 5 19.72 7.42 11.34
C ASN A 5 19.18 6.93 11.14
N ILE A 6 19.19 6.85 11.00
CA ILE A 6 18.28 6.42 11.12
C ILE A 6 17.68 6.19 11.40
N THR A 7 17.44 6.26 11.57
CA THR A 7 16.47 6.09 12.05
C THR A 7 15.91 5.62 12.04
N ILE A 8 15.70 5.51 12.12
CA ILE A 8 14.88 5.10 12.35
C ILE A 8 14.37 5.21 12.80
N ASN A 9 14.12 5.48 12.78
CA ASN A 9 13.37 5.60 13.36
C ASN A 9 13.07 5.23 13.68
N ALA A 10 13.54 5.55 14.23
CA ALA A 10 13.07 4.97 14.44
C ALA A 10 12.70 4.76 13.65
N GLY A 11 12.76 4.50 13.75
CA GLY A 11 11.81 4.12 13.04
C GLY A 11 11.93 4.50 11.68
N GLY A 12 12.31 4.44 11.14
CA GLY A 12 12.66 5.09 9.96
C GLY A 12 11.92 4.78 8.69
N GLN A 13 10.90 3.99 8.74
CA GLN A 13 10.14 3.71 7.53
C GLN A 13 9.15 4.85 7.27
N PRO A 14 9.13 5.40 6.04
CA PRO A 14 8.13 6.39 5.72
C PRO A 14 6.73 5.78 5.74
N TYR A 15 5.75 6.57 6.14
CA TYR A 15 4.38 6.15 5.99
C TYR A 15 3.60 7.16 5.17
N ILE A 16 2.55 6.69 4.50
CA ILE A 16 1.72 7.52 3.65
C ILE A 16 0.27 7.19 3.98
N ALA A 17 -0.50 8.21 4.33
CA ALA A 17 -1.93 8.03 4.51
C ALA A 17 -2.60 7.93 3.13
N ASN A 18 -3.61 7.07 3.02
CA ASN A 18 -4.41 7.08 1.82
C ASN A 18 -5.36 8.28 1.85
N THR A 19 -5.62 8.84 0.68
CA THR A 19 -6.50 10.01 0.54
C THR A 19 -7.89 9.61 0.09
N ASN A 20 -8.04 8.45 -0.55
CA ASN A 20 -9.31 8.00 -1.07
C ASN A 20 -9.28 6.50 -1.36
N VAL A 21 -10.46 5.90 -1.42
CA VAL A 21 -10.67 4.54 -1.91
C VAL A 21 -11.78 4.61 -2.94
N THR A 22 -11.51 4.14 -4.16
CA THR A 22 -12.49 4.10 -5.24
C THR A 22 -12.85 2.65 -5.53
N VAL A 23 -14.11 2.30 -5.35
CA VAL A 23 -14.61 0.96 -5.66
C VAL A 23 -15.14 0.97 -7.08
N GLY A 24 -14.42 0.29 -7.98
CA GLY A 24 -14.84 0.13 -9.36
C GLY A 24 -15.54 -1.20 -9.59
N THR A 25 -15.80 -1.50 -10.87
CA THR A 25 -16.41 -2.79 -11.26
C THR A 25 -15.36 -3.87 -11.45
N THR A 26 -14.12 -3.51 -11.72
CA THR A 26 -13.04 -4.47 -12.02
C THR A 26 -11.91 -4.43 -11.00
N GLU A 27 -11.85 -3.40 -10.17
CA GLU A 27 -10.79 -3.25 -9.17
C GLU A 27 -11.20 -2.25 -8.09
N VAL A 28 -10.48 -2.31 -6.97
CA VAL A 28 -10.57 -1.29 -5.92
C VAL A 28 -9.25 -0.54 -5.91
N ASN A 29 -9.32 0.78 -6.02
CA ASN A 29 -8.12 1.62 -6.05
C ASN A 29 -7.95 2.37 -4.75
N ILE A 30 -6.74 2.30 -4.19
CA ILE A 30 -6.35 3.06 -3.01
C ILE A 30 -5.43 4.18 -3.48
N ALA A 31 -5.88 5.42 -3.36
CA ALA A 31 -5.07 6.57 -3.74
C ALA A 31 -4.27 7.06 -2.53
N LEU A 32 -3.00 7.37 -2.76
CA LEU A 32 -2.09 7.89 -1.74
C LEU A 32 -1.74 9.34 -2.03
N GLY A 33 -1.39 10.09 -0.97
CA GLY A 33 -0.84 11.43 -1.12
C GLY A 33 0.55 11.40 -1.75
N TRP A 34 0.96 12.54 -2.30
CA TRP A 34 2.29 12.67 -2.88
C TRP A 34 3.37 12.51 -1.82
N ARG A 35 4.37 11.70 -2.12
CA ARG A 35 5.51 11.45 -1.24
C ARG A 35 6.77 11.17 -2.04
N ASN A 36 7.88 11.65 -1.50
CA ASN A 36 9.20 11.29 -1.98
C ASN A 36 9.60 9.99 -1.29
N ILE A 37 9.56 8.87 -2.01
CA ILE A 37 9.96 7.58 -1.49
C ILE A 37 11.11 7.01 -2.32
N GLN A 38 11.89 6.13 -1.70
CA GLN A 38 12.97 5.46 -2.40
C GLN A 38 12.43 4.61 -3.55
N PRO A 39 13.15 4.52 -4.68
CA PRO A 39 12.71 3.68 -5.79
C PRO A 39 12.68 2.20 -5.43
N ILE A 40 13.49 1.77 -4.47
CA ILE A 40 13.48 0.40 -3.92
C ILE A 40 13.46 0.53 -2.40
N GLY A 41 12.52 -0.13 -1.76
CA GLY A 41 12.45 -0.15 -0.30
C GLY A 41 11.04 -0.32 0.23
N TYR A 42 10.94 -0.33 1.54
CA TYR A 42 9.67 -0.49 2.22
C TYR A 42 9.04 0.86 2.54
N PHE A 43 7.72 0.89 2.51
CA PHE A 43 6.98 1.97 3.13
C PHE A 43 5.67 1.41 3.69
N THR A 44 5.03 2.17 4.56
CA THR A 44 3.74 1.77 5.12
C THR A 44 2.63 2.65 4.58
N ILE A 45 1.48 2.04 4.36
CA ILE A 45 0.25 2.75 4.02
C ILE A 45 -0.66 2.72 5.24
N ARG A 46 -1.02 3.91 5.72
CA ARG A 46 -2.01 4.03 6.78
C ARG A 46 -3.38 4.25 6.17
N MET A 47 -4.30 3.35 6.47
CA MET A 47 -5.65 3.39 5.90
C MET A 47 -6.53 4.34 6.71
N GLU A 48 -6.44 5.63 6.41
CA GLU A 48 -7.31 6.64 7.02
C GLU A 48 -8.70 6.66 6.38
N ASN A 49 -8.77 6.20 5.12
CA ASN A 49 -10.03 6.00 4.42
C ASN A 49 -10.19 4.50 4.17
N ALA A 50 -11.17 3.90 4.82
CA ALA A 50 -11.34 2.45 4.77
C ALA A 50 -11.99 2.00 3.47
N ILE A 51 -11.73 0.74 3.10
CA ILE A 51 -12.48 0.09 2.02
C ILE A 51 -13.92 -0.12 2.52
N PRO A 52 -14.93 0.32 1.75
CA PRO A 52 -16.33 0.10 2.13
C PRO A 52 -16.61 -1.38 2.36
N SER A 53 -17.37 -1.69 3.40
CA SER A 53 -17.65 -3.07 3.77
C SER A 53 -18.49 -3.84 2.74
N ASN A 54 -19.16 -3.09 1.83
CA ASN A 54 -19.96 -3.70 0.76
C ASN A 54 -19.15 -3.90 -0.52
N ALA A 55 -17.85 -3.63 -0.53
CA ALA A 55 -17.01 -3.86 -1.71
C ALA A 55 -16.94 -5.36 -2.00
N THR A 56 -16.93 -5.71 -3.28
CA THR A 56 -16.82 -7.11 -3.70
C THR A 56 -15.44 -7.64 -3.32
N THR A 57 -15.41 -8.71 -2.53
CA THR A 57 -14.19 -9.20 -1.88
C THR A 57 -13.20 -9.84 -2.84
N THR A 58 -13.64 -10.25 -4.01
CA THR A 58 -12.77 -10.89 -5.02
C THR A 58 -12.06 -9.90 -5.94
N LEU A 59 -12.39 -8.61 -5.86
CA LEU A 59 -11.76 -7.61 -6.72
C LEU A 59 -10.30 -7.41 -6.34
N PRO A 60 -9.41 -7.28 -7.34
CA PRO A 60 -8.01 -6.95 -7.08
C PRO A 60 -7.87 -5.51 -6.59
N VAL A 61 -6.78 -5.25 -5.87
CA VAL A 61 -6.48 -3.94 -5.31
C VAL A 61 -5.34 -3.30 -6.08
N THR A 62 -5.51 -2.03 -6.43
CA THR A 62 -4.45 -1.22 -7.03
C THR A 62 -4.13 -0.05 -6.12
N ILE A 63 -2.90 0.46 -6.25
CA ILE A 63 -2.41 1.59 -5.48
C ILE A 63 -1.99 2.69 -6.46
N THR A 64 -2.47 3.91 -6.22
CA THR A 64 -2.02 5.09 -6.97
C THR A 64 -1.11 5.90 -6.06
N LEU A 65 0.15 6.04 -6.47
CA LEU A 65 1.15 6.82 -5.75
C LEU A 65 1.84 7.75 -6.75
N ASN A 66 1.84 9.03 -6.44
CA ASN A 66 2.48 10.05 -7.28
C ASN A 66 2.00 9.99 -8.74
N GLY A 67 0.70 9.76 -8.92
CA GLY A 67 0.09 9.73 -10.25
C GLY A 67 0.27 8.42 -11.01
N VAL A 68 0.92 7.41 -10.43
CA VAL A 68 1.14 6.11 -11.08
C VAL A 68 0.33 5.05 -10.35
N THR A 69 -0.47 4.29 -11.11
CA THR A 69 -1.28 3.20 -10.56
C THR A 69 -0.60 1.86 -10.84
N ARG A 70 -0.43 1.06 -9.80
CA ARG A 70 0.17 -0.27 -9.89
C ARG A 70 -0.68 -1.28 -9.12
N ALA A 71 -0.69 -2.51 -9.60
CA ALA A 71 -1.35 -3.60 -8.89
C ALA A 71 -0.60 -3.91 -7.59
N LEU A 72 -1.34 -4.10 -6.50
CA LEU A 72 -0.76 -4.57 -5.25
C LEU A 72 -0.73 -6.09 -5.30
N MET A 73 0.45 -6.67 -5.09
CA MET A 73 0.68 -8.10 -5.25
C MET A 73 1.09 -8.73 -3.93
N LEU A 74 0.76 -10.00 -3.77
CA LEU A 74 1.33 -10.82 -2.68
C LEU A 74 2.75 -11.26 -3.09
N PRO A 75 3.60 -11.62 -2.12
CA PRO A 75 4.98 -12.04 -2.44
C PRO A 75 5.07 -13.23 -3.37
N ASN A 76 4.04 -14.08 -3.43
CA ASN A 76 4.00 -15.22 -4.34
C ASN A 76 3.59 -14.87 -5.77
N GLY A 77 3.35 -13.58 -6.06
CA GLY A 77 3.02 -13.11 -7.40
C GLY A 77 1.52 -13.06 -7.72
N THR A 78 0.66 -13.43 -6.78
CA THR A 78 -0.79 -13.30 -7.00
C THR A 78 -1.28 -11.92 -6.57
N ALA A 79 -2.38 -11.46 -7.18
CA ALA A 79 -2.95 -10.17 -6.86
C ALA A 79 -3.55 -10.17 -5.46
N VAL A 80 -3.33 -9.07 -4.73
CA VAL A 80 -4.03 -8.80 -3.47
C VAL A 80 -5.49 -8.49 -3.82
N THR A 81 -6.41 -9.09 -3.09
CA THR A 81 -7.83 -8.82 -3.25
C THR A 81 -8.37 -8.05 -2.06
N VAL A 82 -9.58 -7.52 -2.20
CA VAL A 82 -10.26 -6.82 -1.11
C VAL A 82 -10.33 -7.70 0.15
N ALA A 83 -10.59 -9.01 -0.01
CA ALA A 83 -10.66 -9.94 1.12
C ALA A 83 -9.36 -9.98 1.92
N ASP A 84 -8.21 -9.79 1.27
CA ASP A 84 -6.91 -9.85 1.93
C ASP A 84 -6.67 -8.67 2.87
N ILE A 85 -7.27 -7.52 2.59
CA ILE A 85 -6.96 -6.28 3.32
C ILE A 85 -8.19 -5.61 3.93
N LEU A 86 -9.35 -6.24 3.87
CA LEU A 86 -10.55 -5.71 4.49
C LEU A 86 -10.31 -5.59 6.02
N ASN A 87 -10.74 -4.47 6.62
CA ASN A 87 -10.54 -4.17 8.04
C ASN A 87 -9.08 -4.02 8.44
N THR A 88 -8.22 -3.62 7.50
CA THR A 88 -6.80 -3.40 7.77
C THR A 88 -6.54 -1.92 8.04
N ASN A 89 -5.71 -1.63 9.05
CA ASN A 89 -5.29 -0.27 9.38
C ASN A 89 -4.00 0.14 8.69
N VAL A 90 -3.04 -0.77 8.61
CA VAL A 90 -1.69 -0.48 8.12
C VAL A 90 -1.24 -1.59 7.20
N LEU A 91 -0.69 -1.20 6.06
CA LEU A 91 -0.08 -2.11 5.09
C LEU A 91 1.41 -1.83 5.04
N LEU A 92 2.24 -2.88 5.18
CA LEU A 92 3.67 -2.78 4.91
C LEU A 92 3.91 -3.25 3.49
N VAL A 93 4.48 -2.38 2.66
CA VAL A 93 4.61 -2.61 1.23
C VAL A 93 6.08 -2.51 0.83
N PHE A 94 6.53 -3.45 0.00
CA PHE A 94 7.82 -3.36 -0.67
C PHE A 94 7.64 -2.75 -2.05
N ASN A 95 8.37 -1.68 -2.31
CA ASN A 95 8.35 -0.97 -3.59
C ASN A 95 9.63 -1.25 -4.35
N ASP A 96 9.51 -1.73 -5.58
CA ASP A 96 10.61 -1.81 -6.54
C ASP A 96 10.13 -1.17 -7.84
N ARG A 97 10.41 0.13 -7.98
CA ARG A 97 9.91 0.90 -9.11
C ARG A 97 10.54 0.47 -10.43
N PHE A 98 11.78 0.00 -10.39
CA PHE A 98 12.49 -0.41 -11.61
C PHE A 98 11.87 -1.65 -12.25
N ASN A 99 11.32 -2.54 -11.43
CA ASN A 99 10.67 -3.76 -11.90
C ASN A 99 9.14 -3.66 -11.85
N GLY A 100 8.60 -2.51 -11.46
CA GLY A 100 7.15 -2.31 -11.40
C GLY A 100 6.47 -3.10 -10.29
N ILE A 101 7.21 -3.53 -9.27
CA ILE A 101 6.69 -4.37 -8.19
C ILE A 101 6.18 -3.51 -7.04
N LEU A 102 5.01 -3.86 -6.54
CA LEU A 102 4.46 -3.31 -5.32
C LEU A 102 3.87 -4.48 -4.55
N ALA A 103 4.58 -4.94 -3.52
CA ALA A 103 4.24 -6.18 -2.83
C ALA A 103 3.77 -5.92 -1.40
N LEU A 104 2.62 -6.51 -1.04
CA LEU A 104 2.12 -6.47 0.33
C LEU A 104 2.90 -7.48 1.16
N MET A 105 3.68 -7.00 2.11
CA MET A 105 4.55 -7.84 2.95
C MET A 105 3.90 -8.18 4.27
N SER A 106 3.09 -7.29 4.82
CA SER A 106 2.42 -7.48 6.10
C SER A 106 1.28 -6.50 6.25
N ARG A 107 0.36 -6.80 7.15
CA ARG A 107 -0.76 -5.91 7.45
C ARG A 107 -1.17 -6.04 8.90
N THR A 108 -1.74 -4.96 9.45
CA THR A 108 -2.34 -4.97 10.78
C THR A 108 -3.85 -4.94 10.64
N VAL A 109 -4.51 -5.93 11.18
CA VAL A 109 -5.96 -6.08 11.12
C VAL A 109 -6.57 -5.44 12.36
N VAL A 110 -7.65 -4.70 12.14
CA VAL A 110 -8.41 -4.06 13.23
C VAL A 110 -9.06 -5.09 14.12
#